data_0ceb74541592699403dee31850d2fc67
#
_entry.id   0ceb74541592699403dee31850d2fc67
#
_cell.length_a   1.000
_cell.length_b   1.000
_cell.length_c   1.000
_cell.angle_alpha   90.00
_cell.angle_beta   90.00
_cell.angle_gamma   90.00
#
_symmetry.space_group_name_H-M   'P 1'
#
loop_
_entity.id
_entity.type
_entity.pdbx_description
1 polymer ?
#
loop_
_entity_poly.entity_id
_entity_poly.type
_entity_poly.pdbx_seq_one_letter_code
_entity_poly.pdbx_strand_id
1 'polypeptide(L)'
;MTKVTWGALGSAIVLGLLAACGGSKEATGGAPDSVVTVPAVPTVTLAAVAPNSFSGTLPCADCSGVATTVALFPDTTFRLREEYQGKGGAPVVSMGRWTHDGTTLTLDGLGRVIKFAVQGEDTLHLLDQGGKPLVGRAPVTLVRADSMNTLREPVTYTGTFTYLADAPTFRECGSGQTYSVVMSGAYKTVERAYTAAKLPPGSGQQVEVTARFTPRPETMAGPKERDVIEFVKYVGPAANPDCR
;
A
#
# COMPACT_ATOMS: atom_id res chain seq x y z
N MET A 1 -12.47 49.16 17.79
CA MET A 1 -11.70 50.42 17.89
C MET A 1 -10.28 50.01 18.13
N THR A 2 -9.45 50.08 17.18
CA THR A 2 -8.27 50.91 16.99
C THR A 2 -7.60 50.55 15.67
N LYS A 3 -7.54 51.56 14.83
CA LYS A 3 -6.87 51.65 13.53
C LYS A 3 -5.37 51.80 13.71
N VAL A 4 -4.68 51.66 12.56
CA VAL A 4 -3.50 52.50 12.18
C VAL A 4 -2.39 51.62 11.62
N THR A 5 -1.65 51.90 10.58
CA THR A 5 -1.62 52.79 9.42
C THR A 5 -0.51 52.29 8.47
N TRP A 6 -0.64 52.69 7.24
CA TRP A 6 0.29 52.55 6.12
C TRP A 6 1.58 53.34 6.28
N GLY A 7 2.66 52.86 5.66
CA GLY A 7 3.87 53.64 5.38
C GLY A 7 4.52 53.13 4.08
N ALA A 8 4.40 53.95 3.04
CA ALA A 8 5.02 53.82 1.75
C ALA A 8 6.25 54.73 1.63
N LEU A 9 7.00 54.59 0.51
CA LEU A 9 8.09 55.40 -0.05
C LEU A 9 9.50 54.83 0.23
N GLY A 10 10.41 54.67 -0.74
CA GLY A 10 10.56 55.36 -2.01
C GLY A 10 11.70 54.80 -2.87
N SER A 11 11.61 55.17 -4.10
CA SER A 11 12.51 54.95 -5.24
C SER A 11 13.96 55.43 -5.06
N ALA A 12 14.89 54.73 -5.71
CA ALA A 12 16.05 55.39 -6.35
C ALA A 12 16.59 54.56 -7.52
N ILE A 13 16.47 55.10 -8.69
CA ILE A 13 17.08 54.74 -9.95
C ILE A 13 18.49 55.26 -9.99
N VAL A 14 19.49 54.49 -10.37
CA VAL A 14 20.77 54.99 -10.91
C VAL A 14 21.12 54.20 -12.17
N LEU A 15 21.04 54.90 -13.30
CA LEU A 15 21.65 54.53 -14.57
C LEU A 15 23.15 54.83 -14.52
N GLY A 16 23.95 53.93 -15.04
CA GLY A 16 25.36 54.16 -15.32
C GLY A 16 25.81 53.30 -16.53
N LEU A 17 25.77 53.92 -17.71
CA LEU A 17 26.48 53.43 -18.91
C LEU A 17 27.95 53.88 -18.78
N LEU A 18 28.88 52.95 -19.11
CA LEU A 18 30.15 53.31 -19.77
C LEU A 18 30.70 52.10 -20.54
N ALA A 19 30.90 52.31 -21.80
CA ALA A 19 31.56 51.42 -22.75
C ALA A 19 33.08 51.66 -22.69
N ALA A 20 33.86 50.61 -22.88
CA ALA A 20 35.20 50.74 -23.51
C ALA A 20 35.71 49.40 -24.04
N CYS A 21 36.15 49.44 -25.26
CA CYS A 21 36.77 48.42 -26.11
C CYS A 21 38.12 47.92 -25.58
N GLY A 22 38.48 46.71 -26.05
CA GLY A 22 39.85 46.44 -26.43
C GLY A 22 40.44 45.10 -26.00
N GLY A 23 40.82 44.26 -26.98
CA GLY A 23 41.92 43.33 -26.78
C GLY A 23 41.64 41.87 -27.06
N SER A 24 41.75 41.48 -28.33
CA SER A 24 41.93 40.09 -28.77
C SER A 24 43.22 39.49 -28.23
N LYS A 25 43.13 38.29 -27.63
CA LYS A 25 44.23 37.28 -27.66
C LYS A 25 43.61 35.91 -27.67
N GLU A 26 43.84 35.21 -28.79
CA GLU A 26 43.66 33.78 -28.90
C GLU A 26 44.51 33.04 -27.86
N ALA A 27 43.90 32.11 -27.16
CA ALA A 27 44.59 31.06 -26.46
C ALA A 27 43.84 29.75 -26.69
N THR A 28 44.49 28.92 -27.39
CA THR A 28 44.28 27.53 -27.78
C THR A 28 43.80 26.63 -26.64
N GLY A 29 42.87 25.73 -26.94
CA GLY A 29 42.84 24.38 -26.40
C GLY A 29 42.25 24.21 -25.00
N GLY A 30 40.95 24.14 -24.91
CA GLY A 30 40.24 23.49 -23.80
C GLY A 30 39.40 22.37 -24.42
N ALA A 31 39.74 21.12 -24.11
CA ALA A 31 38.95 19.96 -24.49
C ALA A 31 37.50 20.10 -23.99
N PRO A 32 36.52 19.61 -24.73
CA PRO A 32 35.15 19.63 -24.24
C PRO A 32 35.06 18.79 -22.98
N ASP A 33 34.64 19.43 -21.91
CA ASP A 33 34.27 18.78 -20.65
C ASP A 33 33.24 17.71 -21.01
N SER A 34 33.67 16.45 -20.89
CA SER A 34 32.78 15.30 -21.07
C SER A 34 31.78 15.36 -19.94
N VAL A 35 30.63 15.92 -20.25
CA VAL A 35 29.44 15.79 -19.36
C VAL A 35 29.19 14.29 -19.25
N VAL A 36 29.61 13.71 -18.14
CA VAL A 36 29.24 12.35 -17.76
C VAL A 36 27.72 12.39 -17.54
N THR A 37 26.99 12.01 -18.60
CA THR A 37 25.54 11.79 -18.51
C THR A 37 25.36 10.59 -17.61
N VAL A 38 25.10 10.84 -16.32
CA VAL A 38 24.63 9.79 -15.41
C VAL A 38 23.34 9.27 -16.00
N PRO A 39 23.25 7.97 -16.35
CA PRO A 39 22.01 7.43 -16.86
C PRO A 39 20.90 7.68 -15.83
N ALA A 40 19.83 8.34 -16.25
CA ALA A 40 18.65 8.55 -15.42
C ALA A 40 18.17 7.17 -14.96
N VAL A 41 18.13 6.94 -13.65
CA VAL A 41 17.51 5.74 -13.08
C VAL A 41 16.07 5.72 -13.60
N PRO A 42 15.64 4.66 -14.28
CA PRO A 42 14.28 4.60 -14.81
C PRO A 42 13.31 4.77 -13.65
N THR A 43 12.53 5.82 -13.67
CA THR A 43 11.45 6.03 -12.69
C THR A 43 10.38 5.00 -12.99
N VAL A 44 10.27 3.97 -12.15
CA VAL A 44 9.22 2.95 -12.28
C VAL A 44 7.90 3.63 -11.96
N THR A 45 6.98 3.66 -12.94
CA THR A 45 5.67 4.25 -12.72
C THR A 45 4.80 3.35 -11.83
N LEU A 46 3.93 3.94 -11.04
CA LEU A 46 3.00 3.23 -10.16
C LEU A 46 2.15 2.17 -10.91
N ALA A 47 1.83 2.44 -12.19
CA ALA A 47 1.13 1.50 -13.07
C ALA A 47 1.90 0.20 -13.33
N ALA A 48 3.23 0.21 -13.23
CA ALA A 48 4.05 -1.00 -13.36
C ALA A 48 4.04 -1.87 -12.10
N VAL A 49 3.63 -1.32 -10.94
CA VAL A 49 3.63 -2.03 -9.66
C VAL A 49 2.29 -2.70 -9.35
N ALA A 50 1.16 -2.19 -9.84
CA ALA A 50 -0.18 -2.74 -9.59
C ALA A 50 -1.09 -2.68 -10.84
N PRO A 51 -1.98 -3.68 -11.06
CA PRO A 51 -2.22 -4.86 -10.21
C PRO A 51 -1.17 -5.96 -10.46
N ASN A 52 -0.41 -6.32 -9.47
CA ASN A 52 0.63 -7.35 -9.59
C ASN A 52 0.78 -8.15 -8.29
N SER A 53 1.34 -9.34 -8.39
CA SER A 53 1.79 -10.10 -7.24
C SER A 53 3.27 -10.47 -7.37
N PHE A 54 3.95 -10.49 -6.22
CA PHE A 54 5.37 -10.79 -6.10
C PHE A 54 5.54 -11.90 -5.07
N SER A 55 6.46 -12.82 -5.33
CA SER A 55 6.71 -13.96 -4.44
C SER A 55 8.19 -14.20 -4.24
N GLY A 56 8.55 -14.73 -3.08
CA GLY A 56 9.92 -15.10 -2.71
C GLY A 56 10.00 -15.58 -1.28
N THR A 57 11.22 -15.76 -0.79
CA THR A 57 11.45 -16.17 0.59
C THR A 57 12.17 -15.05 1.34
N LEU A 58 11.52 -14.52 2.37
CA LEU A 58 12.12 -13.56 3.29
C LEU A 58 12.91 -14.26 4.39
N PRO A 59 13.93 -13.60 4.98
CA PRO A 59 14.70 -14.16 6.07
C PRO A 59 13.83 -14.34 7.33
N CYS A 60 14.14 -15.37 8.07
CA CYS A 60 13.51 -15.70 9.34
C CYS A 60 14.60 -15.85 10.40
N ALA A 61 14.33 -15.42 11.64
CA ALA A 61 15.29 -15.49 12.72
C ALA A 61 15.43 -16.91 13.29
N ASP A 62 14.35 -17.69 13.27
CA ASP A 62 14.19 -18.96 13.95
C ASP A 62 13.50 -20.04 13.08
N CYS A 63 13.48 -19.85 11.76
CA CYS A 63 12.98 -20.80 10.78
C CYS A 63 13.81 -20.79 9.48
N SER A 64 13.55 -21.71 8.57
CA SER A 64 14.30 -21.82 7.30
C SER A 64 14.06 -20.64 6.35
N GLY A 65 12.97 -19.91 6.55
CA GLY A 65 12.57 -18.76 5.76
C GLY A 65 11.07 -18.54 5.86
N VAL A 66 10.60 -17.40 5.36
CA VAL A 66 9.18 -17.08 5.25
C VAL A 66 8.83 -17.02 3.77
N ALA A 67 8.15 -18.05 3.25
CA ALA A 67 7.60 -18.02 1.90
C ALA A 67 6.54 -16.91 1.86
N THR A 68 6.82 -15.89 1.08
CA THR A 68 6.07 -14.63 1.08
C THR A 68 5.47 -14.39 -0.29
N THR A 69 4.20 -14.07 -0.33
CA THR A 69 3.51 -13.55 -1.53
C THR A 69 2.80 -12.25 -1.17
N VAL A 70 3.06 -11.21 -1.93
CA VAL A 70 2.35 -9.93 -1.82
C VAL A 70 1.55 -9.68 -3.09
N ALA A 71 0.28 -9.33 -2.93
CA ALA A 71 -0.61 -8.89 -4.00
C ALA A 71 -0.90 -7.39 -3.82
N LEU A 72 -0.58 -6.59 -4.84
CA LEU A 72 -0.79 -5.14 -4.87
C LEU A 72 -2.00 -4.82 -5.75
N PHE A 73 -2.93 -4.02 -5.23
CA PHE A 73 -4.15 -3.63 -5.93
C PHE A 73 -4.14 -2.15 -6.31
N PRO A 74 -4.83 -1.76 -7.40
CA PRO A 74 -4.86 -0.36 -7.87
C PRO A 74 -5.49 0.63 -6.88
N ASP A 75 -6.30 0.15 -5.94
CA ASP A 75 -6.90 0.97 -4.87
C ASP A 75 -5.96 1.23 -3.69
N THR A 76 -4.67 0.97 -3.89
CA THR A 76 -3.59 1.09 -2.89
C THR A 76 -3.70 0.10 -1.71
N THR A 77 -4.53 -0.92 -1.80
CA THR A 77 -4.51 -2.01 -0.83
C THR A 77 -3.51 -3.09 -1.22
N PHE A 78 -3.02 -3.83 -0.24
CA PHE A 78 -2.27 -5.05 -0.46
C PHE A 78 -2.84 -6.20 0.37
N ARG A 79 -2.56 -7.41 -0.08
CA ARG A 79 -2.68 -8.64 0.69
C ARG A 79 -1.31 -9.30 0.75
N LEU A 80 -0.89 -9.71 1.93
CA LEU A 80 0.41 -10.33 2.20
C LEU A 80 0.18 -11.69 2.84
N ARG A 81 0.65 -12.76 2.18
CA ARG A 81 0.63 -14.13 2.69
C ARG A 81 2.03 -14.53 3.10
N GLU A 82 2.17 -15.02 4.30
CA GLU A 82 3.43 -15.48 4.88
C GLU A 82 3.28 -16.90 5.41
N GLU A 83 4.19 -17.78 5.01
CA GLU A 83 4.26 -19.18 5.47
C GLU A 83 5.64 -19.46 6.04
N TYR A 84 5.69 -19.73 7.34
CA TYR A 84 6.92 -19.97 8.09
C TYR A 84 7.42 -21.37 7.85
N GLN A 85 8.47 -21.51 7.04
CA GLN A 85 9.00 -22.79 6.61
C GLN A 85 9.65 -23.56 7.77
N GLY A 86 9.27 -24.84 7.92
CA GLY A 86 9.79 -25.72 8.97
C GLY A 86 9.15 -25.56 10.34
N LYS A 87 8.19 -24.63 10.53
CA LYS A 87 7.49 -24.47 11.80
C LYS A 87 6.10 -25.13 11.86
N GLY A 88 5.56 -25.50 10.70
CA GLY A 88 4.17 -25.94 10.60
C GLY A 88 3.19 -24.79 10.89
N GLY A 89 1.91 -25.07 10.76
CA GLY A 89 0.83 -24.08 10.95
C GLY A 89 0.27 -23.57 9.62
N ALA A 90 -0.86 -22.88 9.73
CA ALA A 90 -1.49 -22.26 8.57
C ALA A 90 -0.74 -20.98 8.17
N PRO A 91 -0.74 -20.64 6.87
CA PRO A 91 -0.23 -19.35 6.43
C PRO A 91 -0.96 -18.18 7.13
N VAL A 92 -0.20 -17.13 7.41
CA VAL A 92 -0.75 -15.86 7.91
C VAL A 92 -1.02 -14.95 6.73
N VAL A 93 -2.23 -14.40 6.66
CA VAL A 93 -2.57 -13.37 5.67
C VAL A 93 -2.88 -12.07 6.39
N SER A 94 -2.23 -11.02 5.97
CA SER A 94 -2.45 -9.66 6.46
C SER A 94 -2.81 -8.72 5.31
N MET A 95 -3.45 -7.61 5.65
CA MET A 95 -3.83 -6.57 4.73
C MET A 95 -3.38 -5.21 5.22
N GLY A 96 -3.26 -4.28 4.30
CA GLY A 96 -2.91 -2.91 4.60
C GLY A 96 -2.95 -2.03 3.36
N ARG A 97 -2.24 -0.92 3.44
CA ARG A 97 -2.07 0.01 2.33
C ARG A 97 -0.63 0.05 1.87
N TRP A 98 -0.45 0.24 0.58
CA TRP A 98 0.87 0.46 0.01
C TRP A 98 1.01 1.88 -0.55
N THR A 99 2.22 2.37 -0.50
CA THR A 99 2.65 3.63 -1.13
C THR A 99 3.93 3.39 -1.93
N HIS A 100 4.17 4.21 -2.93
CA HIS A 100 5.36 4.15 -3.77
C HIS A 100 5.84 5.58 -4.06
N ASP A 101 7.12 5.85 -3.79
CA ASP A 101 7.75 7.18 -3.97
C ASP A 101 8.58 7.29 -5.26
N GLY A 102 8.48 6.32 -6.16
CA GLY A 102 9.28 6.21 -7.39
C GLY A 102 10.44 5.23 -7.28
N THR A 103 10.92 4.92 -6.09
CA THR A 103 12.01 3.97 -5.84
C THR A 103 11.69 2.95 -4.76
N THR A 104 10.88 3.32 -3.78
CA THR A 104 10.55 2.51 -2.62
C THR A 104 9.07 2.20 -2.59
N LEU A 105 8.74 0.91 -2.53
CA LEU A 105 7.42 0.42 -2.18
C LEU A 105 7.35 0.22 -0.67
N THR A 106 6.39 0.87 -0.02
CA THR A 106 6.13 0.72 1.41
C THR A 106 4.78 0.04 1.61
N LEU A 107 4.77 -1.06 2.35
CA LEU A 107 3.58 -1.77 2.81
C LEU A 107 3.33 -1.41 4.27
N ASP A 108 2.17 -0.84 4.59
CA ASP A 108 1.77 -0.46 5.95
C ASP A 108 0.45 -1.15 6.31
N GLY A 109 0.48 -2.00 7.32
CA GLY A 109 -0.70 -2.75 7.75
C GLY A 109 -0.50 -3.42 9.10
N LEU A 110 -1.51 -3.30 9.98
CA LEU A 110 -1.58 -3.93 11.30
C LEU A 110 -0.34 -3.65 12.19
N GLY A 111 0.14 -2.40 12.17
CA GLY A 111 1.28 -1.97 12.99
C GLY A 111 2.65 -2.45 12.49
N ARG A 112 2.70 -3.03 11.29
CA ARG A 112 3.93 -3.49 10.64
C ARG A 112 4.16 -2.73 9.34
N VAL A 113 5.37 -2.19 9.18
CA VAL A 113 5.82 -1.55 7.95
C VAL A 113 6.91 -2.39 7.31
N ILE A 114 6.75 -2.71 6.02
CA ILE A 114 7.74 -3.42 5.22
C ILE A 114 8.10 -2.54 4.03
N LYS A 115 9.39 -2.42 3.74
CA LYS A 115 9.88 -1.59 2.64
C LYS A 115 10.66 -2.42 1.63
N PHE A 116 10.46 -2.12 0.35
CA PHE A 116 11.19 -2.74 -0.75
C PHE A 116 11.72 -1.66 -1.70
N ALA A 117 12.94 -1.81 -2.16
CA ALA A 117 13.40 -1.09 -3.35
C ALA A 117 12.80 -1.75 -4.59
N VAL A 118 12.22 -0.94 -5.47
CA VAL A 118 11.65 -1.41 -6.74
C VAL A 118 12.75 -1.39 -7.80
N GLN A 119 13.06 -2.56 -8.37
CA GLN A 119 14.04 -2.68 -9.46
C GLN A 119 13.37 -3.18 -10.74
N GLY A 120 13.24 -2.26 -11.70
CA GLY A 120 12.48 -2.54 -12.90
C GLY A 120 11.02 -2.81 -12.58
N GLU A 121 10.37 -3.63 -13.42
CA GLU A 121 8.95 -3.96 -13.28
C GLU A 121 8.70 -5.26 -12.49
N ASP A 122 9.74 -6.07 -12.30
CA ASP A 122 9.60 -7.48 -11.92
C ASP A 122 10.23 -7.84 -10.58
N THR A 123 10.91 -6.89 -9.92
CA THR A 123 11.75 -7.24 -8.77
C THR A 123 11.60 -6.25 -7.63
N LEU A 124 11.39 -6.79 -6.42
CA LEU A 124 11.34 -6.05 -5.17
C LEU A 124 12.47 -6.56 -4.27
N HIS A 125 13.36 -5.66 -3.83
CA HIS A 125 14.43 -5.97 -2.88
C HIS A 125 14.06 -5.49 -1.49
N LEU A 126 14.07 -6.39 -0.52
CA LEU A 126 13.76 -6.06 0.88
C LEU A 126 14.78 -5.03 1.43
N LEU A 127 14.24 -4.00 2.06
CA LEU A 127 15.00 -2.96 2.75
C LEU A 127 14.89 -3.14 4.28
N ASP A 128 15.79 -2.50 5.00
CA ASP A 128 15.67 -2.34 6.46
C ASP A 128 14.56 -1.34 6.83
N GLN A 129 14.29 -1.18 8.12
CA GLN A 129 13.27 -0.23 8.61
C GLN A 129 13.59 1.22 8.22
N GLY A 130 14.86 1.56 8.07
CA GLY A 130 15.33 2.87 7.60
C GLY A 130 15.22 3.08 6.09
N GLY A 131 14.81 2.06 5.33
CA GLY A 131 14.73 2.11 3.87
C GLY A 131 16.07 1.92 3.17
N LYS A 132 17.05 1.32 3.82
CA LYS A 132 18.38 1.04 3.25
C LYS A 132 18.54 -0.43 2.88
N PRO A 133 19.39 -0.77 1.89
CA PRO A 133 19.73 -2.16 1.60
C PRO A 133 20.26 -2.89 2.83
N LEU A 134 19.92 -4.17 2.95
CA LEU A 134 20.44 -5.02 4.03
C LEU A 134 21.95 -5.22 3.88
N VAL A 135 22.71 -4.80 4.88
CA VAL A 135 24.20 -4.87 4.85
C VAL A 135 24.67 -6.29 5.15
N GLY A 136 25.70 -6.74 4.42
CA GLY A 136 26.39 -8.02 4.66
C GLY A 136 25.61 -9.27 4.25
N ARG A 137 24.55 -9.13 3.47
CA ARG A 137 23.76 -10.24 2.92
C ARG A 137 23.50 -10.04 1.43
N ALA A 138 23.27 -11.14 0.73
CA ALA A 138 22.74 -11.07 -0.63
C ALA A 138 21.36 -10.38 -0.60
N PRO A 139 20.98 -9.64 -1.66
CA PRO A 139 19.64 -9.03 -1.75
C PRO A 139 18.55 -10.07 -1.56
N VAL A 140 17.64 -9.80 -0.65
CA VAL A 140 16.44 -10.62 -0.44
C VAL A 140 15.36 -10.12 -1.38
N THR A 141 14.92 -10.98 -2.26
CA THR A 141 14.16 -10.58 -3.45
C THR A 141 12.79 -11.25 -3.47
N LEU A 142 11.75 -10.47 -3.79
CA LEU A 142 10.50 -10.99 -4.31
C LEU A 142 10.45 -10.72 -5.82
N VAL A 143 10.04 -11.72 -6.59
CA VAL A 143 9.95 -11.66 -8.05
C VAL A 143 8.48 -11.64 -8.45
N ARG A 144 8.17 -10.87 -9.48
CA ARG A 144 6.83 -10.79 -10.06
C ARG A 144 6.37 -12.17 -10.51
N ALA A 145 5.15 -12.51 -10.16
CA ALA A 145 4.51 -13.73 -10.63
C ALA A 145 3.97 -13.55 -12.05
N ASP A 146 4.00 -14.61 -12.85
CA ASP A 146 3.47 -14.62 -14.24
C ASP A 146 1.97 -14.31 -14.29
N SER A 147 1.26 -14.55 -13.20
CA SER A 147 -0.16 -14.24 -13.07
C SER A 147 -0.46 -13.62 -11.71
N MET A 148 -1.50 -12.77 -11.67
CA MET A 148 -1.95 -12.14 -10.44
C MET A 148 -2.45 -13.16 -9.43
N ASN A 149 -1.73 -13.36 -8.34
CA ASN A 149 -2.21 -14.12 -7.18
C ASN A 149 -3.00 -13.18 -6.27
N THR A 150 -4.31 -13.32 -6.26
CA THR A 150 -5.21 -12.44 -5.52
C THR A 150 -5.38 -12.82 -4.05
N LEU A 151 -4.73 -13.91 -3.59
CA LEU A 151 -4.77 -14.39 -2.21
C LEU A 151 -6.21 -14.46 -1.67
N ARG A 152 -7.01 -15.34 -2.27
CA ARG A 152 -8.44 -15.49 -1.98
C ARG A 152 -8.76 -16.63 -1.01
N GLU A 153 -7.76 -17.26 -0.40
CA GLU A 153 -7.97 -18.25 0.63
C GLU A 153 -8.74 -17.68 1.83
N PRO A 154 -9.58 -18.50 2.50
CA PRO A 154 -10.27 -18.08 3.70
C PRO A 154 -9.29 -17.82 4.84
N VAL A 155 -9.31 -16.61 5.40
CA VAL A 155 -8.52 -16.22 6.58
C VAL A 155 -9.37 -15.41 7.54
N THR A 156 -8.90 -15.24 8.77
CA THR A 156 -9.60 -14.44 9.76
C THR A 156 -9.26 -12.97 9.60
N TYR A 157 -10.32 -12.17 9.49
CA TYR A 157 -10.26 -10.71 9.40
C TYR A 157 -11.01 -10.08 10.58
N THR A 158 -10.48 -8.97 11.07
CA THR A 158 -11.17 -8.08 12.00
C THR A 158 -11.67 -6.85 11.23
N GLY A 159 -12.88 -6.43 11.51
CA GLY A 159 -13.44 -5.27 10.82
C GLY A 159 -14.79 -4.83 11.37
N THR A 160 -15.30 -3.76 10.80
CA THR A 160 -16.61 -3.20 11.12
C THR A 160 -17.63 -3.70 10.12
N PHE A 161 -18.57 -4.50 10.59
CA PHE A 161 -19.76 -4.88 9.82
C PHE A 161 -20.84 -3.83 9.98
N THR A 162 -21.45 -3.40 8.89
CA THR A 162 -22.57 -2.47 8.87
C THR A 162 -23.66 -3.00 7.92
N TYR A 163 -24.92 -2.93 8.35
CA TYR A 163 -26.06 -3.28 7.53
C TYR A 163 -27.02 -2.11 7.44
N LEU A 164 -27.24 -1.62 6.25
CA LEU A 164 -28.15 -0.50 5.98
C LEU A 164 -28.81 -0.70 4.62
N ALA A 165 -30.15 -0.64 4.57
CA ALA A 165 -30.93 -0.68 3.34
C ALA A 165 -30.53 -1.85 2.41
N ASP A 166 -30.46 -3.06 2.94
CA ASP A 166 -30.11 -4.31 2.25
C ASP A 166 -28.72 -4.29 1.59
N ALA A 167 -27.84 -3.39 2.03
CA ALA A 167 -26.46 -3.26 1.56
C ALA A 167 -25.46 -3.55 2.70
N PRO A 168 -25.17 -4.83 2.99
CA PRO A 168 -24.16 -5.17 3.99
C PRO A 168 -22.76 -4.80 3.51
N THR A 169 -21.99 -4.17 4.39
CA THR A 169 -20.61 -3.81 4.16
C THR A 169 -19.71 -4.28 5.29
N PHE A 170 -18.44 -4.49 4.97
CA PHE A 170 -17.41 -4.81 5.92
C PHE A 170 -16.20 -3.92 5.68
N ARG A 171 -15.86 -3.09 6.66
CA ARG A 171 -14.65 -2.26 6.63
C ARG A 171 -13.54 -3.02 7.35
N GLU A 172 -12.57 -3.52 6.58
CA GLU A 172 -11.46 -4.30 7.10
C GLU A 172 -10.48 -3.37 7.85
N CYS A 173 -9.99 -3.80 9.03
CA CYS A 173 -9.20 -2.96 9.92
C CYS A 173 -7.81 -2.63 9.40
N GLY A 174 -7.08 -3.58 8.83
CA GLY A 174 -5.69 -3.39 8.39
C GLY A 174 -5.56 -2.41 7.24
N SER A 175 -6.42 -2.53 6.23
CA SER A 175 -6.43 -1.65 5.06
C SER A 175 -7.34 -0.42 5.22
N GLY A 176 -8.29 -0.48 6.15
CA GLY A 176 -9.37 0.51 6.28
C GLY A 176 -10.32 0.54 5.08
N GLN A 177 -10.21 -0.44 4.16
CA GLN A 177 -11.05 -0.53 2.96
C GLN A 177 -12.39 -1.14 3.28
N THR A 178 -13.45 -0.60 2.65
CA THR A 178 -14.82 -1.12 2.77
C THR A 178 -15.14 -2.00 1.58
N TYR A 179 -15.63 -3.20 1.87
CA TYR A 179 -16.04 -4.21 0.90
C TYR A 179 -17.55 -4.46 1.01
N SER A 180 -18.21 -4.69 -0.12
CA SER A 180 -19.56 -5.24 -0.12
C SER A 180 -19.52 -6.69 0.34
N VAL A 181 -20.47 -7.10 1.16
CA VAL A 181 -20.56 -8.48 1.68
C VAL A 181 -21.52 -9.29 0.83
N VAL A 182 -21.09 -10.49 0.45
CA VAL A 182 -21.98 -11.45 -0.22
C VAL A 182 -22.96 -12.04 0.79
N MET A 183 -24.25 -12.00 0.49
CA MET A 183 -25.30 -12.50 1.39
C MET A 183 -25.42 -14.04 1.37
N SER A 184 -24.27 -14.73 1.38
CA SER A 184 -24.15 -16.21 1.42
C SER A 184 -23.27 -16.64 2.59
N GLY A 185 -23.07 -17.94 2.73
CA GLY A 185 -22.21 -18.52 3.77
C GLY A 185 -22.65 -18.12 5.17
N ALA A 186 -21.73 -17.60 5.97
CA ALA A 186 -21.99 -17.21 7.34
C ALA A 186 -22.65 -15.83 7.50
N TYR A 187 -23.02 -15.14 6.42
CA TYR A 187 -23.65 -13.83 6.45
C TYR A 187 -24.84 -13.76 7.42
N LYS A 188 -25.77 -14.71 7.33
CA LYS A 188 -26.95 -14.76 8.22
C LYS A 188 -26.62 -14.85 9.71
N THR A 189 -25.47 -15.41 10.06
CA THR A 189 -25.01 -15.48 11.44
C THR A 189 -24.48 -14.11 11.91
N VAL A 190 -23.74 -13.43 11.06
CA VAL A 190 -23.23 -12.08 11.35
C VAL A 190 -24.38 -11.08 11.43
N GLU A 191 -25.36 -11.14 10.50
CA GLU A 191 -26.55 -10.29 10.49
C GLU A 191 -27.38 -10.45 11.79
N ARG A 192 -27.58 -11.69 12.26
CA ARG A 192 -28.25 -11.96 13.54
C ARG A 192 -27.51 -11.38 14.73
N ALA A 193 -26.18 -11.53 14.77
CA ALA A 193 -25.36 -10.94 15.82
C ALA A 193 -25.43 -9.42 15.82
N TYR A 194 -25.37 -8.80 14.64
CA TYR A 194 -25.54 -7.36 14.45
C TYR A 194 -26.89 -6.85 14.95
N THR A 195 -27.96 -7.54 14.57
CA THR A 195 -29.34 -7.17 14.99
C THR A 195 -29.52 -7.34 16.50
N ALA A 196 -28.94 -8.40 17.08
CA ALA A 196 -29.00 -8.67 18.52
C ALA A 196 -28.26 -7.61 19.36
N ALA A 197 -27.26 -6.94 18.78
CA ALA A 197 -26.50 -5.89 19.45
C ALA A 197 -27.31 -4.59 19.65
N LYS A 198 -28.45 -4.44 19.00
CA LYS A 198 -29.38 -3.28 19.13
C LYS A 198 -28.67 -1.93 19.01
N LEU A 199 -27.72 -1.82 18.11
CA LEU A 199 -26.99 -0.59 17.85
C LEU A 199 -27.89 0.44 17.15
N PRO A 200 -27.60 1.75 17.27
CA PRO A 200 -28.30 2.77 16.49
C PRO A 200 -28.25 2.45 14.99
N PRO A 201 -29.30 2.78 14.20
CA PRO A 201 -29.32 2.54 12.77
C PRO A 201 -28.08 3.08 12.06
N GLY A 202 -27.45 2.27 11.21
CA GLY A 202 -26.24 2.64 10.48
C GLY A 202 -24.94 2.60 11.28
N SER A 203 -25.00 2.30 12.58
CA SER A 203 -23.79 2.05 13.37
C SER A 203 -23.12 0.74 12.96
N GLY A 204 -21.80 0.72 12.95
CA GLY A 204 -21.03 -0.51 12.68
C GLY A 204 -20.82 -1.32 13.94
N GLN A 205 -20.76 -2.64 13.79
CA GLN A 205 -20.33 -3.58 14.83
C GLN A 205 -18.96 -4.14 14.49
N GLN A 206 -18.04 -4.09 15.45
CA GLN A 206 -16.74 -4.72 15.31
C GLN A 206 -16.88 -6.23 15.46
N VAL A 207 -16.46 -6.95 14.43
CA VAL A 207 -16.57 -8.40 14.35
C VAL A 207 -15.26 -9.02 13.87
N GLU A 208 -15.05 -10.26 14.29
CA GLU A 208 -14.04 -11.15 13.77
C GLU A 208 -14.72 -12.25 12.95
N VAL A 209 -14.27 -12.39 11.70
CA VAL A 209 -14.85 -13.34 10.74
C VAL A 209 -13.75 -14.08 9.99
N THR A 210 -13.91 -15.38 9.78
CA THR A 210 -13.17 -16.05 8.70
C THR A 210 -13.90 -15.74 7.40
N ALA A 211 -13.19 -15.14 6.44
CA ALA A 211 -13.76 -14.69 5.18
C ALA A 211 -12.79 -14.89 4.03
N ARG A 212 -13.29 -14.85 2.82
CA ARG A 212 -12.49 -14.85 1.59
C ARG A 212 -12.95 -13.76 0.64
N PHE A 213 -12.04 -13.31 -0.19
CA PHE A 213 -12.39 -12.43 -1.28
C PHE A 213 -12.86 -13.23 -2.48
N THR A 214 -13.88 -12.73 -3.16
CA THR A 214 -14.41 -13.34 -4.39
C THR A 214 -14.63 -12.26 -5.45
N PRO A 215 -14.60 -12.62 -6.74
CA PRO A 215 -15.06 -11.72 -7.78
C PRO A 215 -16.49 -11.24 -7.47
N ARG A 216 -16.80 -9.99 -7.79
CA ARG A 216 -18.13 -9.45 -7.60
C ARG A 216 -19.13 -10.20 -8.49
N PRO A 217 -20.21 -10.78 -7.94
CA PRO A 217 -21.27 -11.38 -8.73
C PRO A 217 -21.90 -10.35 -9.68
N GLU A 218 -22.31 -10.77 -10.88
CA GLU A 218 -22.93 -9.86 -11.86
C GLU A 218 -24.23 -9.23 -11.35
N THR A 219 -24.94 -9.93 -10.47
CA THR A 219 -26.17 -9.48 -9.83
C THR A 219 -25.95 -8.43 -8.74
N MET A 220 -24.71 -8.22 -8.30
CA MET A 220 -24.37 -7.28 -7.25
C MET A 220 -23.95 -5.94 -7.83
N ALA A 221 -24.60 -4.85 -7.41
CA ALA A 221 -24.26 -3.50 -7.83
C ALA A 221 -22.83 -3.09 -7.42
N GLY A 222 -22.17 -2.27 -8.22
CA GLY A 222 -20.85 -1.71 -7.97
C GLY A 222 -19.81 -2.08 -9.04
N PRO A 223 -18.58 -1.58 -8.92
CA PRO A 223 -17.53 -1.81 -9.90
C PRO A 223 -17.10 -3.29 -9.92
N LYS A 224 -17.09 -3.89 -11.13
CA LYS A 224 -16.79 -5.32 -11.33
C LYS A 224 -15.33 -5.68 -11.03
N GLU A 225 -14.44 -4.71 -11.12
CA GLU A 225 -13.01 -4.87 -10.88
C GLU A 225 -12.66 -5.01 -9.39
N ARG A 226 -13.62 -4.70 -8.50
CA ARG A 226 -13.44 -4.82 -7.05
C ARG A 226 -13.98 -6.14 -6.55
N ASP A 227 -13.12 -6.88 -5.87
CA ASP A 227 -13.55 -8.05 -5.09
C ASP A 227 -14.61 -7.65 -4.06
N VAL A 228 -15.43 -8.62 -3.71
CA VAL A 228 -16.36 -8.58 -2.59
C VAL A 228 -15.90 -9.57 -1.52
N ILE A 229 -16.42 -9.46 -0.31
CA ILE A 229 -16.07 -10.37 0.78
C ILE A 229 -17.20 -11.34 1.08
N GLU A 230 -16.87 -12.62 1.18
CA GLU A 230 -17.78 -13.69 1.58
C GLU A 230 -17.38 -14.21 2.96
N PHE A 231 -18.29 -14.18 3.91
CA PHE A 231 -18.06 -14.70 5.24
C PHE A 231 -18.21 -16.24 5.24
N VAL A 232 -17.15 -16.94 5.62
CA VAL A 232 -17.10 -18.39 5.74
C VAL A 232 -17.53 -18.82 7.15
N LYS A 233 -17.10 -18.07 8.18
CA LYS A 233 -17.42 -18.33 9.58
C LYS A 233 -17.48 -17.02 10.36
N TYR A 234 -18.46 -16.90 11.23
CA TYR A 234 -18.48 -15.89 12.28
C TYR A 234 -17.68 -16.39 13.47
N VAL A 235 -16.65 -15.66 13.89
CA VAL A 235 -15.80 -16.01 15.03
C VAL A 235 -16.37 -15.39 16.30
N GLY A 236 -16.74 -14.11 16.23
CA GLY A 236 -17.30 -13.40 17.39
C GLY A 236 -17.23 -11.88 17.25
N PRO A 237 -17.59 -11.16 18.32
CA PRO A 237 -17.23 -9.75 18.46
C PRO A 237 -15.70 -9.61 18.47
N ALA A 238 -15.18 -8.55 17.85
CA ALA A 238 -13.73 -8.33 17.86
C ALA A 238 -13.23 -8.03 19.29
N ALA A 239 -12.15 -8.67 19.67
CA ALA A 239 -11.55 -8.47 21.00
C ALA A 239 -10.98 -7.05 21.18
N ASN A 240 -10.48 -6.44 20.09
CA ASN A 240 -10.06 -5.05 20.05
C ASN A 240 -11.06 -4.27 19.16
N PRO A 241 -11.91 -3.41 19.76
CA PRO A 241 -12.91 -2.64 19.01
C PRO A 241 -12.30 -1.50 18.18
N ASP A 242 -11.04 -1.15 18.41
CA ASP A 242 -10.34 -0.13 17.65
C ASP A 242 -9.59 -0.76 16.49
N CYS A 243 -10.00 -0.44 15.26
CA CYS A 243 -9.29 -0.77 14.02
C CYS A 243 -7.99 0.07 13.91
N ARG A 244 -7.12 -0.01 14.92
CA ARG A 244 -5.83 0.70 14.97
C ARG A 244 -4.68 -0.28 15.18
#